data_949c739258900f5ff604945a8e1175e7
#
_entry.id   949c739258900f5ff604945a8e1175e7
#
_cell.length_a   1.000
_cell.length_b   1.000
_cell.length_c   1.000
_cell.angle_alpha   90.00
_cell.angle_beta   90.00
_cell.angle_gamma   90.00
#
_symmetry.space_group_name_H-M   'P 1'
#
loop_
_entity.id
_entity.type
_entity.pdbx_description
1 polymer ?
#
loop_
_entity_poly.entity_id
_entity_poly.type
_entity_poly.pdbx_seq_one_letter_code
_entity_poly.pdbx_strand_id
1 'polypeptide(L)'
;MDNVGRDARAASRIIASASAAVKSDALKQIASAVDAARGAICDENARDMAAAEQNGIDQPLIDRLLLNDKGIDQMIEGIAQVEALKDPVGEMSDFSYRPAGIQIGKMRVPLGVIAMIYESRPNVTVDAASLSLKSGNACILRGGSEAFHSNQAIAACVTQGLEAAGLPSATVQLLNTTDRAAVGELLKLHDYVDVIVPRGGKGLIERISSESRIPVIKHLDGICHVYIDAQADPEMAIAIAFNSKVEKLAVCNALETLLIHADIVEAVLPPLAAKLQDAGIELRGCERAQQSVTMHAATEADWGEEYLGPILAIRIVDDLPQAISHINEHGSQHTDVIVTENYTHSRAFISQVDSASVMVNASTQFADG
;
A
#
# COMPACT_ATOMS: atom_id res chain seq x y z
N MET A 1 -15.70 -17.56 15.53
CA MET A 1 -15.19 -16.15 15.42
C MET A 1 -15.14 -15.45 16.79
N ASP A 2 -16.13 -15.57 17.64
CA ASP A 2 -16.20 -14.87 18.94
C ASP A 2 -14.98 -15.14 19.87
N ASN A 3 -14.54 -16.41 19.96
CA ASN A 3 -13.34 -16.75 20.73
C ASN A 3 -12.07 -16.08 20.15
N VAL A 4 -11.92 -16.07 18.83
CA VAL A 4 -10.80 -15.40 18.15
C VAL A 4 -10.77 -13.91 18.51
N GLY A 5 -11.92 -13.24 18.43
CA GLY A 5 -12.03 -11.82 18.80
C GLY A 5 -11.72 -11.57 20.28
N ARG A 6 -12.25 -12.37 21.19
CA ARG A 6 -12.00 -12.26 22.64
C ARG A 6 -10.53 -12.46 22.99
N ASP A 7 -9.90 -13.48 22.41
CA ASP A 7 -8.50 -13.81 22.65
C ASP A 7 -7.58 -12.72 22.09
N ALA A 8 -7.87 -12.19 20.88
CA ALA A 8 -7.16 -11.04 20.32
C ALA A 8 -7.29 -9.80 21.21
N ARG A 9 -8.51 -9.50 21.71
CA ARG A 9 -8.75 -8.37 22.62
C ARG A 9 -7.99 -8.52 23.95
N ALA A 10 -7.91 -9.72 24.49
CA ALA A 10 -7.10 -9.98 25.68
C ALA A 10 -5.61 -9.80 25.39
N ALA A 11 -5.11 -10.34 24.30
CA ALA A 11 -3.71 -10.21 23.88
C ALA A 11 -3.34 -8.76 23.57
N SER A 12 -4.24 -7.96 22.97
CA SER A 12 -3.97 -6.55 22.63
C SER A 12 -3.62 -5.70 23.85
N ARG A 13 -4.21 -5.99 25.01
CA ARG A 13 -3.89 -5.29 26.26
C ARG A 13 -2.48 -5.63 26.78
N ILE A 14 -2.03 -6.85 26.54
CA ILE A 14 -0.70 -7.31 26.94
C ILE A 14 0.35 -6.67 26.04
N ILE A 15 0.18 -6.77 24.72
CA ILE A 15 1.15 -6.21 23.77
C ILE A 15 1.22 -4.68 23.81
N ALA A 16 0.11 -3.99 24.10
CA ALA A 16 0.08 -2.53 24.25
C ALA A 16 0.98 -2.03 25.39
N SER A 17 1.19 -2.85 26.42
CA SER A 17 2.05 -2.55 27.57
C SER A 17 3.45 -3.17 27.49
N ALA A 18 3.72 -3.96 26.48
CA ALA A 18 5.03 -4.58 26.28
C ALA A 18 6.10 -3.53 25.98
N SER A 19 7.29 -3.72 26.57
CA SER A 19 8.41 -2.82 26.30
C SER A 19 8.93 -2.96 24.87
N ALA A 20 9.59 -1.92 24.36
CA ALA A 20 10.24 -1.97 23.05
C ALA A 20 11.23 -3.15 22.94
N ALA A 21 11.93 -3.50 24.05
CA ALA A 21 12.86 -4.63 24.07
C ALA A 21 12.15 -5.97 23.86
N VAL A 22 10.99 -6.19 24.48
CA VAL A 22 10.20 -7.44 24.30
C VAL A 22 9.66 -7.52 22.86
N LYS A 23 9.17 -6.43 22.31
CA LYS A 23 8.71 -6.38 20.89
C LYS A 23 9.86 -6.64 19.92
N SER A 24 11.02 -6.04 20.13
CA SER A 24 12.24 -6.30 19.35
C SER A 24 12.70 -7.77 19.45
N ASP A 25 12.69 -8.34 20.66
CA ASP A 25 13.05 -9.76 20.82
C ASP A 25 12.08 -10.68 20.07
N ALA A 26 10.77 -10.44 20.19
CA ALA A 26 9.77 -11.21 19.45
C ALA A 26 9.99 -11.16 17.92
N LEU A 27 10.28 -9.98 17.35
CA LEU A 27 10.60 -9.85 15.93
C LEU A 27 11.84 -10.65 15.53
N LYS A 28 12.90 -10.63 16.34
CA LYS A 28 14.11 -11.44 16.11
C LYS A 28 13.83 -12.95 16.18
N GLN A 29 13.03 -13.38 17.14
CA GLN A 29 12.62 -14.78 17.26
C GLN A 29 11.76 -15.22 16.06
N ILE A 30 10.85 -14.36 15.58
CA ILE A 30 10.06 -14.61 14.37
C ILE A 30 10.98 -14.76 13.15
N ALA A 31 11.93 -13.84 12.95
CA ALA A 31 12.89 -13.91 11.85
C ALA A 31 13.69 -15.21 11.89
N SER A 32 14.17 -15.59 13.07
CA SER A 32 14.91 -16.86 13.27
C SER A 32 14.05 -18.10 12.99
N ALA A 33 12.77 -18.08 13.39
CA ALA A 33 11.84 -19.17 13.13
C ALA A 33 11.53 -19.31 11.62
N VAL A 34 11.34 -18.17 10.91
CA VAL A 34 11.14 -18.14 9.45
C VAL A 34 12.36 -18.70 8.72
N ASP A 35 13.57 -18.30 9.12
CA ASP A 35 14.80 -18.81 8.52
C ASP A 35 14.98 -20.32 8.76
N ALA A 36 14.73 -20.78 9.96
CA ALA A 36 14.81 -22.21 10.31
C ALA A 36 13.76 -23.06 9.58
N ALA A 37 12.60 -22.50 9.28
CA ALA A 37 11.49 -23.18 8.59
C ALA A 37 11.51 -23.02 7.05
N ARG A 38 12.57 -22.44 6.47
CA ARG A 38 12.70 -22.10 5.05
C ARG A 38 12.24 -23.23 4.12
N GLY A 39 12.75 -24.43 4.29
CA GLY A 39 12.35 -25.58 3.49
C GLY A 39 10.87 -25.93 3.61
N ALA A 40 10.34 -25.95 4.84
CA ALA A 40 8.93 -26.25 5.06
C ALA A 40 7.99 -25.18 4.45
N ILE A 41 8.38 -23.90 4.52
CA ILE A 41 7.62 -22.81 3.88
C ILE A 41 7.62 -22.98 2.37
N CYS A 42 8.77 -23.29 1.75
CA CYS A 42 8.86 -23.57 0.32
C CYS A 42 8.03 -24.79 -0.11
N ASP A 43 8.05 -25.86 0.68
CA ASP A 43 7.25 -27.06 0.40
C ASP A 43 5.74 -26.78 0.44
N GLU A 44 5.28 -26.03 1.45
CA GLU A 44 3.88 -25.63 1.54
C GLU A 44 3.49 -24.62 0.44
N ASN A 45 4.40 -23.75 0.04
CA ASN A 45 4.17 -22.85 -1.10
C ASN A 45 4.07 -23.63 -2.43
N ALA A 46 4.87 -24.67 -2.62
CA ALA A 46 4.77 -25.53 -3.80
C ALA A 46 3.39 -26.21 -3.91
N ARG A 47 2.73 -26.52 -2.78
CA ARG A 47 1.35 -27.04 -2.78
C ARG A 47 0.34 -25.99 -3.24
N ASP A 48 0.47 -24.74 -2.74
CA ASP A 48 -0.39 -23.64 -3.17
C ASP A 48 -0.19 -23.34 -4.66
N MET A 49 1.05 -23.33 -5.15
CA MET A 49 1.40 -23.12 -6.55
C MET A 49 0.77 -24.19 -7.46
N ALA A 50 0.91 -25.46 -7.11
CA ALA A 50 0.31 -26.57 -7.87
C ALA A 50 -1.22 -26.47 -7.93
N ALA A 51 -1.86 -26.07 -6.83
CA ALA A 51 -3.30 -25.83 -6.78
C ALA A 51 -3.73 -24.63 -7.62
N ALA A 52 -2.95 -23.55 -7.62
CA ALA A 52 -3.20 -22.35 -8.41
C ALA A 52 -3.14 -22.64 -9.91
N GLU A 53 -2.12 -23.38 -10.37
CA GLU A 53 -1.99 -23.81 -11.78
C GLU A 53 -3.16 -24.70 -12.21
N GLN A 54 -3.55 -25.67 -11.37
CA GLN A 54 -4.70 -26.56 -11.66
C GLN A 54 -6.02 -25.82 -11.75
N ASN A 55 -6.19 -24.74 -10.96
CA ASN A 55 -7.39 -23.91 -10.97
C ASN A 55 -7.37 -22.83 -12.06
N GLY A 56 -6.31 -22.73 -12.88
CA GLY A 56 -6.20 -21.78 -13.98
C GLY A 56 -6.12 -20.33 -13.50
N ILE A 57 -5.44 -20.07 -12.39
CA ILE A 57 -5.21 -18.71 -11.89
C ILE A 57 -4.28 -17.96 -12.87
N ASP A 58 -4.57 -16.68 -13.11
CA ASP A 58 -3.80 -15.83 -14.01
C ASP A 58 -2.33 -15.70 -13.59
N GLN A 59 -1.41 -15.67 -14.57
CA GLN A 59 0.03 -15.64 -14.33
C GLN A 59 0.50 -14.53 -13.38
N PRO A 60 0.00 -13.27 -13.45
CA PRO A 60 0.36 -12.22 -12.50
C PRO A 60 0.03 -12.53 -11.04
N LEU A 61 -1.02 -13.32 -10.78
CA LEU A 61 -1.37 -13.78 -9.43
C LEU A 61 -0.48 -14.94 -8.99
N ILE A 62 -0.12 -15.84 -9.90
CA ILE A 62 0.86 -16.92 -9.67
C ILE A 62 2.23 -16.32 -9.31
N ASP A 63 2.68 -15.31 -10.03
CA ASP A 63 3.96 -14.63 -9.76
C ASP A 63 3.99 -13.97 -8.37
N ARG A 64 2.84 -13.46 -7.90
CA ARG A 64 2.69 -12.90 -6.55
C ARG A 64 2.61 -13.96 -5.45
N LEU A 65 2.15 -15.16 -5.79
CA LEU A 65 2.01 -16.27 -4.86
C LEU A 65 3.35 -16.97 -4.60
N LEU A 66 4.26 -16.93 -5.59
CA LEU A 66 5.54 -17.62 -5.54
C LEU A 66 6.40 -17.13 -4.38
N LEU A 67 6.79 -18.08 -3.52
CA LEU A 67 7.68 -17.85 -2.40
C LEU A 67 8.87 -18.82 -2.51
N ASN A 68 10.00 -18.27 -2.92
CA ASN A 68 11.28 -18.98 -3.02
C ASN A 68 12.27 -18.47 -1.97
N ASP A 69 13.49 -18.99 -1.94
CA ASP A 69 14.53 -18.57 -0.99
C ASP A 69 14.75 -17.05 -0.98
N LYS A 70 14.75 -16.41 -2.14
CA LYS A 70 14.87 -14.95 -2.24
C LYS A 70 13.66 -14.23 -1.60
N GLY A 71 12.45 -14.75 -1.79
CA GLY A 71 11.25 -14.22 -1.14
C GLY A 71 11.30 -14.37 0.38
N ILE A 72 11.86 -15.46 0.88
CA ILE A 72 12.07 -15.67 2.31
C ILE A 72 13.14 -14.73 2.85
N ASP A 73 14.25 -14.50 2.13
CA ASP A 73 15.25 -13.49 2.49
C ASP A 73 14.64 -12.10 2.59
N GLN A 74 13.77 -11.73 1.65
CA GLN A 74 13.05 -10.45 1.69
C GLN A 74 12.11 -10.34 2.90
N MET A 75 11.41 -11.41 3.28
CA MET A 75 10.60 -11.41 4.49
C MET A 75 11.45 -11.20 5.74
N ILE A 76 12.59 -11.89 5.87
CA ILE A 76 13.52 -11.75 7.00
C ILE A 76 14.09 -10.33 7.05
N GLU A 77 14.48 -9.77 5.92
CA GLU A 77 14.94 -8.38 5.82
C GLU A 77 13.84 -7.40 6.22
N GLY A 78 12.60 -7.60 5.75
CA GLY A 78 11.44 -6.79 6.15
C GLY A 78 11.18 -6.81 7.65
N ILE A 79 11.28 -7.98 8.31
CA ILE A 79 11.19 -8.08 9.77
C ILE A 79 12.31 -7.27 10.44
N ALA A 80 13.55 -7.37 9.93
CA ALA A 80 14.69 -6.64 10.48
C ALA A 80 14.53 -5.12 10.31
N GLN A 81 13.99 -4.67 9.18
CA GLN A 81 13.67 -3.26 8.95
C GLN A 81 12.61 -2.76 9.94
N VAL A 82 11.53 -3.52 10.16
CA VAL A 82 10.50 -3.19 11.15
C VAL A 82 11.08 -3.20 12.57
N GLU A 83 11.96 -4.14 12.90
CA GLU A 83 12.64 -4.19 14.21
C GLU A 83 13.48 -2.93 14.46
N ALA A 84 14.16 -2.42 13.43
CA ALA A 84 15.00 -1.23 13.51
C ALA A 84 14.20 0.09 13.63
N LEU A 85 12.92 0.10 13.28
CA LEU A 85 12.08 1.29 13.43
C LEU A 85 11.99 1.72 14.89
N LYS A 86 11.86 3.03 15.11
CA LYS A 86 11.54 3.57 16.44
C LYS A 86 10.17 3.04 16.91
N ASP A 87 10.09 2.61 18.17
CA ASP A 87 8.81 2.25 18.77
C ASP A 87 7.89 3.47 18.86
N PRO A 88 6.71 3.47 18.24
CA PRO A 88 5.82 4.61 18.26
C PRO A 88 5.01 4.71 19.56
N VAL A 89 4.89 3.63 20.33
CA VAL A 89 4.04 3.58 21.52
C VAL A 89 4.64 4.41 22.65
N GLY A 90 3.85 5.31 23.21
CA GLY A 90 4.29 6.20 24.29
C GLY A 90 5.03 7.45 23.80
N GLU A 91 5.20 7.66 22.50
CA GLU A 91 5.76 8.91 21.98
C GLU A 91 4.87 10.09 22.34
N MET A 92 5.46 11.12 22.93
CA MET A 92 4.74 12.31 23.39
C MET A 92 5.08 13.52 22.53
N SER A 93 4.06 14.33 22.20
CA SER A 93 4.22 15.54 21.38
C SER A 93 3.27 16.67 21.84
N ASP A 94 3.43 17.84 21.24
CA ASP A 94 2.53 19.01 21.33
C ASP A 94 2.27 19.48 22.77
N PHE A 95 3.28 19.47 23.62
CA PHE A 95 3.14 19.96 24.98
C PHE A 95 2.90 21.48 25.01
N SER A 96 1.85 21.89 25.71
CA SER A 96 1.50 23.30 25.93
C SER A 96 0.97 23.54 27.32
N TYR A 97 1.34 24.69 27.92
CA TYR A 97 0.73 25.18 29.14
C TYR A 97 -0.60 25.87 28.84
N ARG A 98 -1.59 25.67 29.70
CA ARG A 98 -2.88 26.33 29.60
C ARG A 98 -2.97 27.43 30.70
N PRO A 99 -3.89 28.43 30.55
CA PRO A 99 -4.04 29.50 31.53
C PRO A 99 -4.29 29.02 32.95
N ALA A 100 -4.89 27.84 33.13
CA ALA A 100 -5.14 27.21 34.44
C ALA A 100 -3.87 26.59 35.06
N GLY A 101 -2.70 26.68 34.43
CA GLY A 101 -1.45 26.11 34.94
C GLY A 101 -1.25 24.62 34.64
N ILE A 102 -2.20 23.95 33.96
CA ILE A 102 -2.04 22.55 33.53
C ILE A 102 -1.19 22.46 32.28
N GLN A 103 -0.47 21.37 32.14
CA GLN A 103 0.24 21.00 30.92
C GLN A 103 -0.54 19.94 30.17
N ILE A 104 -0.76 20.15 28.87
CA ILE A 104 -1.45 19.21 27.97
C ILE A 104 -0.48 18.80 26.88
N GLY A 105 -0.46 17.51 26.55
CA GLY A 105 0.29 16.93 25.44
C GLY A 105 -0.49 15.79 24.80
N LYS A 106 0.02 15.27 23.68
CA LYS A 106 -0.50 14.08 23.00
C LYS A 106 0.44 12.91 23.24
N MET A 107 -0.10 11.72 23.44
CA MET A 107 0.67 10.47 23.52
C MET A 107 0.14 9.50 22.49
N ARG A 108 1.05 8.88 21.72
CA ARG A 108 0.70 7.80 20.78
C ARG A 108 0.36 6.53 21.56
N VAL A 109 -0.75 5.91 21.21
CA VAL A 109 -1.22 4.65 21.77
C VAL A 109 -1.55 3.67 20.65
N PRO A 110 -1.50 2.34 20.88
CA PRO A 110 -1.95 1.36 19.91
C PRO A 110 -3.42 1.54 19.56
N LEU A 111 -3.80 1.12 18.35
CA LEU A 111 -5.20 1.08 17.91
C LEU A 111 -6.00 0.02 18.70
N GLY A 112 -5.35 -1.10 19.02
CA GLY A 112 -5.96 -2.22 19.71
C GLY A 112 -5.87 -3.53 18.92
N VAL A 113 -6.96 -3.99 18.32
CA VAL A 113 -7.02 -5.18 17.45
C VAL A 113 -7.24 -4.76 16.01
N ILE A 114 -6.31 -5.14 15.14
CA ILE A 114 -6.37 -4.90 13.70
C ILE A 114 -6.81 -6.19 13.00
N ALA A 115 -7.84 -6.14 12.16
CA ALA A 115 -8.14 -7.23 11.24
C ALA A 115 -7.57 -6.92 9.87
N MET A 116 -6.76 -7.81 9.30
CA MET A 116 -6.24 -7.69 7.95
C MET A 116 -6.78 -8.80 7.06
N ILE A 117 -7.39 -8.41 5.93
CA ILE A 117 -7.95 -9.33 4.94
C ILE A 117 -7.16 -9.12 3.64
N TYR A 118 -6.44 -10.16 3.17
CA TYR A 118 -5.52 -10.02 2.05
C TYR A 118 -5.59 -11.22 1.08
N GLU A 119 -5.10 -11.01 -0.14
CA GLU A 119 -5.12 -11.98 -1.25
C GLU A 119 -3.72 -12.19 -1.81
N SER A 120 -3.47 -13.40 -2.32
CA SER A 120 -2.36 -13.79 -3.24
C SER A 120 -0.93 -13.34 -2.87
N ARG A 121 -0.65 -13.05 -1.59
CA ARG A 121 0.67 -12.58 -1.13
C ARG A 121 1.02 -13.19 0.23
N PRO A 122 1.68 -14.37 0.27
CA PRO A 122 2.02 -15.03 1.54
C PRO A 122 2.88 -14.19 2.49
N ASN A 123 3.77 -13.33 1.94
CA ASN A 123 4.62 -12.44 2.73
C ASN A 123 3.81 -11.46 3.60
N VAL A 124 2.60 -11.07 3.18
CA VAL A 124 1.73 -10.15 3.96
C VAL A 124 1.43 -10.72 5.34
N THR A 125 1.43 -12.05 5.52
CA THR A 125 1.26 -12.68 6.84
C THR A 125 2.30 -12.19 7.84
N VAL A 126 3.58 -12.17 7.46
CA VAL A 126 4.65 -11.73 8.34
C VAL A 126 4.78 -10.22 8.40
N ASP A 127 4.50 -9.52 7.31
CA ASP A 127 4.54 -8.05 7.26
C ASP A 127 3.49 -7.46 8.21
N ALA A 128 2.24 -7.94 8.12
CA ALA A 128 1.15 -7.53 8.99
C ALA A 128 1.41 -7.88 10.46
N ALA A 129 1.95 -9.07 10.74
CA ALA A 129 2.32 -9.50 12.07
C ALA A 129 3.39 -8.57 12.68
N SER A 130 4.45 -8.29 11.92
CA SER A 130 5.59 -7.49 12.37
C SER A 130 5.22 -6.04 12.65
N LEU A 131 4.46 -5.40 11.75
CA LEU A 131 4.00 -4.02 11.92
C LEU A 131 3.01 -3.90 13.08
N SER A 132 2.07 -4.85 13.21
CA SER A 132 1.13 -4.86 14.33
C SER A 132 1.86 -5.02 15.66
N LEU A 133 2.79 -5.97 15.74
CA LEU A 133 3.59 -6.23 16.93
C LEU A 133 4.44 -5.00 17.33
N LYS A 134 5.14 -4.37 16.36
CA LYS A 134 5.98 -3.19 16.60
C LYS A 134 5.15 -2.03 17.12
N SER A 135 3.96 -1.83 16.57
CA SER A 135 3.04 -0.74 16.97
C SER A 135 2.16 -1.08 18.18
N GLY A 136 2.39 -2.23 18.84
CA GLY A 136 1.71 -2.62 20.09
C GLY A 136 0.27 -3.09 19.90
N ASN A 137 -0.10 -3.55 18.69
CA ASN A 137 -1.42 -4.04 18.36
C ASN A 137 -1.45 -5.58 18.31
N ALA A 138 -2.60 -6.16 18.63
CA ALA A 138 -2.90 -7.52 18.21
C ALA A 138 -3.50 -7.52 16.81
N CYS A 139 -3.35 -8.63 16.06
CA CYS A 139 -3.97 -8.70 14.75
C CYS A 139 -4.64 -10.06 14.49
N ILE A 140 -5.74 -10.00 13.70
CA ILE A 140 -6.44 -11.15 13.16
C ILE A 140 -6.25 -11.11 11.64
N LEU A 141 -5.64 -12.15 11.10
CA LEU A 141 -5.27 -12.27 9.70
C LEU A 141 -6.22 -13.21 8.97
N ARG A 142 -6.70 -12.81 7.80
CA ARG A 142 -7.45 -13.65 6.88
C ARG A 142 -6.80 -13.58 5.50
N GLY A 143 -5.96 -14.55 5.19
CA GLY A 143 -5.32 -14.71 3.88
C GLY A 143 -6.26 -15.33 2.83
N GLY A 144 -5.98 -15.11 1.56
CA GLY A 144 -6.66 -15.74 0.44
C GLY A 144 -6.55 -17.28 0.45
N SER A 145 -7.51 -17.94 -0.18
CA SER A 145 -7.55 -19.40 -0.27
C SER A 145 -6.41 -19.98 -1.12
N GLU A 146 -5.89 -19.20 -2.04
CA GLU A 146 -4.81 -19.54 -2.96
C GLU A 146 -3.44 -19.63 -2.29
N ALA A 147 -3.26 -19.00 -1.12
CA ALA A 147 -2.02 -19.01 -0.33
C ALA A 147 -2.21 -19.71 1.03
N PHE A 148 -3.19 -20.57 1.16
CA PHE A 148 -3.60 -21.12 2.44
C PHE A 148 -2.46 -21.85 3.17
N HIS A 149 -1.78 -22.74 2.50
CA HIS A 149 -0.70 -23.57 3.09
C HIS A 149 0.51 -22.71 3.45
N SER A 150 0.94 -21.84 2.57
CA SER A 150 2.03 -20.90 2.81
C SER A 150 1.75 -20.00 4.02
N ASN A 151 0.54 -19.43 4.08
CA ASN A 151 0.13 -18.56 5.18
C ASN A 151 0.15 -19.30 6.53
N GLN A 152 -0.32 -20.55 6.58
CA GLN A 152 -0.29 -21.37 7.81
C GLN A 152 1.14 -21.68 8.26
N ALA A 153 2.03 -22.02 7.33
CA ALA A 153 3.45 -22.27 7.65
C ALA A 153 4.13 -21.01 8.22
N ILE A 154 3.90 -19.84 7.63
CA ILE A 154 4.44 -18.57 8.11
C ILE A 154 3.84 -18.21 9.48
N ALA A 155 2.53 -18.35 9.66
CA ALA A 155 1.86 -18.06 10.93
C ALA A 155 2.36 -18.94 12.07
N ALA A 156 2.73 -20.21 11.80
CA ALA A 156 3.36 -21.08 12.78
C ALA A 156 4.71 -20.53 13.26
N CYS A 157 5.52 -19.98 12.35
CA CYS A 157 6.78 -19.30 12.70
C CYS A 157 6.53 -18.05 13.57
N VAL A 158 5.51 -17.26 13.24
CA VAL A 158 5.11 -16.09 14.04
C VAL A 158 4.69 -16.51 15.44
N THR A 159 3.87 -17.55 15.56
CA THR A 159 3.43 -18.10 16.86
C THR A 159 4.64 -18.55 17.70
N GLN A 160 5.55 -19.30 17.10
CA GLN A 160 6.78 -19.75 17.77
C GLN A 160 7.62 -18.58 18.29
N GLY A 161 7.80 -17.53 17.48
CA GLY A 161 8.56 -16.34 17.87
C GLY A 161 7.90 -15.55 19.00
N LEU A 162 6.57 -15.40 18.97
CA LEU A 162 5.82 -14.77 20.07
C LEU A 162 5.98 -15.52 21.39
N GLU A 163 5.81 -16.84 21.38
CA GLU A 163 5.95 -17.69 22.56
C GLU A 163 7.36 -17.67 23.12
N ALA A 164 8.38 -17.68 22.25
CA ALA A 164 9.79 -17.58 22.64
C ALA A 164 10.10 -16.25 23.36
N ALA A 165 9.44 -15.16 22.97
CA ALA A 165 9.55 -13.85 23.62
C ALA A 165 8.61 -13.67 24.84
N GLY A 166 7.87 -14.71 25.22
CA GLY A 166 6.93 -14.65 26.35
C GLY A 166 5.65 -13.86 26.07
N LEU A 167 5.29 -13.66 24.80
CA LEU A 167 4.05 -13.00 24.38
C LEU A 167 2.94 -14.04 24.08
N PRO A 168 1.65 -13.68 24.27
CA PRO A 168 0.57 -14.57 23.91
C PRO A 168 0.55 -14.88 22.41
N SER A 169 0.38 -16.15 22.04
CA SER A 169 0.18 -16.55 20.64
C SER A 169 -1.05 -15.87 20.00
N ALA A 170 -2.06 -15.54 20.78
CA ALA A 170 -3.24 -14.80 20.35
C ALA A 170 -2.94 -13.33 19.95
N THR A 171 -1.72 -12.83 20.12
CA THR A 171 -1.32 -11.50 19.60
C THR A 171 -1.41 -11.45 18.08
N VAL A 172 -1.10 -12.55 17.39
CA VAL A 172 -1.27 -12.69 15.94
C VAL A 172 -2.03 -14.00 15.68
N GLN A 173 -3.23 -13.90 15.14
CA GLN A 173 -4.06 -15.05 14.83
C GLN A 173 -4.37 -15.09 13.34
N LEU A 174 -3.96 -16.15 12.65
CA LEU A 174 -4.38 -16.43 11.28
C LEU A 174 -5.60 -17.34 11.31
N LEU A 175 -6.68 -16.94 10.60
CA LEU A 175 -7.88 -17.77 10.48
C LEU A 175 -7.56 -19.05 9.68
N ASN A 176 -7.80 -20.20 10.31
CA ASN A 176 -7.58 -21.51 9.70
C ASN A 176 -8.83 -21.95 8.91
N THR A 177 -9.22 -21.16 7.89
CA THR A 177 -10.34 -21.48 7.02
C THR A 177 -10.23 -20.79 5.66
N THR A 178 -10.61 -21.49 4.61
CA THR A 178 -10.74 -20.94 3.25
C THR A 178 -12.17 -20.44 2.97
N ASP A 179 -13.11 -20.66 3.89
CA ASP A 179 -14.51 -20.26 3.71
C ASP A 179 -14.64 -18.73 3.65
N ARG A 180 -15.26 -18.25 2.58
CA ARG A 180 -15.54 -16.82 2.37
C ARG A 180 -16.57 -16.26 3.38
N ALA A 181 -17.38 -17.12 4.01
CA ALA A 181 -18.31 -16.72 5.07
C ALA A 181 -17.56 -16.19 6.30
N ALA A 182 -16.34 -16.66 6.57
CA ALA A 182 -15.50 -16.18 7.66
C ALA A 182 -15.20 -14.68 7.56
N VAL A 183 -15.12 -14.11 6.35
CA VAL A 183 -14.96 -12.65 6.15
C VAL A 183 -16.19 -11.94 6.71
N GLY A 184 -17.40 -12.34 6.32
CA GLY A 184 -18.64 -11.72 6.82
C GLY A 184 -18.79 -11.82 8.35
N GLU A 185 -18.31 -12.91 8.96
CA GLU A 185 -18.29 -13.03 10.43
C GLU A 185 -17.24 -12.11 11.06
N LEU A 186 -16.06 -11.96 10.44
CA LEU A 186 -15.01 -11.05 10.92
C LEU A 186 -15.48 -9.59 10.90
N LEU A 187 -16.23 -9.18 9.86
CA LEU A 187 -16.77 -7.83 9.72
C LEU A 187 -17.81 -7.47 10.81
N LYS A 188 -18.34 -8.46 11.53
CA LYS A 188 -19.31 -8.28 12.62
C LYS A 188 -18.65 -8.14 14.00
N LEU A 189 -17.36 -8.40 14.13
CA LEU A 189 -16.64 -8.42 15.43
C LEU A 189 -16.34 -7.02 15.97
N HIS A 190 -17.24 -6.07 15.82
CA HIS A 190 -17.05 -4.67 16.27
C HIS A 190 -16.82 -4.49 17.77
N ASP A 191 -17.15 -5.48 18.62
CA ASP A 191 -16.83 -5.47 20.04
C ASP A 191 -15.35 -5.80 20.34
N TYR A 192 -14.67 -6.44 19.40
CA TYR A 192 -13.31 -6.97 19.57
C TYR A 192 -12.30 -6.36 18.62
N VAL A 193 -12.70 -5.92 17.44
CA VAL A 193 -11.84 -5.39 16.37
C VAL A 193 -12.04 -3.88 16.27
N ASP A 194 -10.95 -3.14 16.26
CA ASP A 194 -10.95 -1.67 16.23
C ASP A 194 -10.85 -1.12 14.80
N VAL A 195 -10.16 -1.82 13.91
CA VAL A 195 -9.98 -1.40 12.52
C VAL A 195 -9.77 -2.58 11.60
N ILE A 196 -10.24 -2.46 10.35
CA ILE A 196 -10.01 -3.42 9.28
C ILE A 196 -9.13 -2.79 8.21
N VAL A 197 -8.13 -3.53 7.73
CA VAL A 197 -7.24 -3.16 6.63
C VAL A 197 -7.39 -4.20 5.51
N PRO A 198 -8.16 -3.92 4.45
CA PRO A 198 -8.23 -4.80 3.29
C PRO A 198 -7.02 -4.60 2.37
N ARG A 199 -6.49 -5.70 1.83
CA ARG A 199 -5.38 -5.74 0.87
C ARG A 199 -5.69 -6.75 -0.24
N GLY A 200 -6.44 -6.33 -1.23
CA GLY A 200 -6.86 -7.20 -2.35
C GLY A 200 -7.48 -6.39 -3.48
N GLY A 201 -8.15 -7.07 -4.40
CA GLY A 201 -8.80 -6.43 -5.53
C GLY A 201 -10.00 -5.57 -5.12
N LYS A 202 -10.37 -4.65 -6.03
CA LYS A 202 -11.46 -3.66 -5.84
C LYS A 202 -12.75 -4.27 -5.29
N GLY A 203 -13.19 -5.41 -5.84
CA GLY A 203 -14.42 -6.07 -5.39
C GLY A 203 -14.37 -6.54 -3.93
N LEU A 204 -13.23 -6.98 -3.41
CA LEU A 204 -13.05 -7.31 -1.99
C LEU A 204 -13.16 -6.05 -1.13
N ILE A 205 -12.50 -4.98 -1.53
CA ILE A 205 -12.47 -3.72 -0.78
C ILE A 205 -13.87 -3.08 -0.75
N GLU A 206 -14.58 -3.06 -1.87
CA GLU A 206 -15.96 -2.56 -1.96
C GLU A 206 -16.91 -3.36 -1.06
N ARG A 207 -16.82 -4.69 -1.10
CA ARG A 207 -17.61 -5.56 -0.24
C ARG A 207 -17.34 -5.27 1.25
N ILE A 208 -16.08 -5.23 1.66
CA ILE A 208 -15.71 -4.94 3.06
C ILE A 208 -16.22 -3.55 3.47
N SER A 209 -16.07 -2.56 2.59
CA SER A 209 -16.50 -1.18 2.87
C SER A 209 -18.02 -1.05 3.02
N SER A 210 -18.80 -1.84 2.28
CA SER A 210 -20.26 -1.80 2.34
C SER A 210 -20.85 -2.63 3.50
N GLU A 211 -20.20 -3.75 3.86
CA GLU A 211 -20.73 -4.70 4.86
C GLU A 211 -20.18 -4.43 6.29
N SER A 212 -19.03 -3.74 6.43
CA SER A 212 -18.37 -3.57 7.71
C SER A 212 -19.07 -2.55 8.60
N ARG A 213 -19.17 -2.88 9.89
CA ARG A 213 -19.51 -1.93 10.97
C ARG A 213 -18.29 -1.44 11.74
N ILE A 214 -17.11 -1.95 11.38
CA ILE A 214 -15.82 -1.61 11.95
C ILE A 214 -15.18 -0.58 11.00
N PRO A 215 -14.48 0.45 11.50
CA PRO A 215 -13.73 1.38 10.66
C PRO A 215 -12.80 0.64 9.68
N VAL A 216 -12.80 1.05 8.42
CA VAL A 216 -11.99 0.43 7.36
C VAL A 216 -10.97 1.43 6.85
N ILE A 217 -9.69 1.09 6.95
CA ILE A 217 -8.61 1.83 6.29
C ILE A 217 -8.40 1.19 4.92
N LYS A 218 -8.97 1.79 3.91
CA LYS A 218 -8.99 1.27 2.55
C LYS A 218 -8.22 2.15 1.59
N HIS A 219 -7.73 1.52 0.54
CA HIS A 219 -7.27 2.11 -0.69
C HIS A 219 -8.05 1.41 -1.82
N LEU A 220 -8.68 2.16 -2.72
CA LEU A 220 -9.46 1.58 -3.81
C LEU A 220 -8.65 1.54 -5.10
N ASP A 221 -8.25 2.69 -5.61
CA ASP A 221 -7.58 2.88 -6.88
C ASP A 221 -6.36 3.80 -6.71
N GLY A 222 -5.30 3.61 -7.53
CA GLY A 222 -4.10 4.45 -7.57
C GLY A 222 -4.06 5.29 -8.85
N ILE A 223 -5.01 6.22 -9.03
CA ILE A 223 -5.02 7.13 -10.18
C ILE A 223 -4.07 8.28 -9.89
N CYS A 224 -2.79 8.08 -10.22
CA CYS A 224 -1.74 9.04 -9.92
C CYS A 224 -1.48 9.99 -11.08
N HIS A 225 -1.18 11.25 -10.77
CA HIS A 225 -0.89 12.28 -11.77
C HIS A 225 0.52 12.83 -11.66
N VAL A 226 1.07 13.20 -12.81
CA VAL A 226 2.20 14.12 -12.90
C VAL A 226 1.74 15.34 -13.69
N TYR A 227 1.82 16.52 -13.09
CA TYR A 227 1.60 17.79 -13.78
C TYR A 227 2.95 18.44 -14.10
N ILE A 228 3.17 18.71 -15.39
CA ILE A 228 4.32 19.44 -15.91
C ILE A 228 3.92 20.91 -16.13
N ASP A 229 4.45 21.77 -15.27
CA ASP A 229 4.17 23.21 -15.28
C ASP A 229 4.89 23.95 -16.44
N ALA A 230 4.40 25.10 -16.83
CA ALA A 230 5.03 25.94 -17.85
C ALA A 230 6.51 26.28 -17.54
N GLN A 231 6.85 26.35 -16.26
CA GLN A 231 8.20 26.68 -15.80
C GLN A 231 8.98 25.44 -15.31
N ALA A 232 8.68 24.27 -15.85
CA ALA A 232 9.45 23.06 -15.61
C ALA A 232 10.71 23.04 -16.48
N ASP A 233 11.79 22.46 -15.96
CA ASP A 233 12.91 22.02 -16.80
C ASP A 233 12.45 20.83 -17.66
N PRO A 234 12.54 20.90 -19.01
CA PRO A 234 12.04 19.85 -19.88
C PRO A 234 12.73 18.50 -19.70
N GLU A 235 14.04 18.48 -19.46
CA GLU A 235 14.79 17.23 -19.31
C GLU A 235 14.40 16.52 -18.01
N MET A 236 14.29 17.25 -16.91
CA MET A 236 13.80 16.76 -15.62
C MET A 236 12.36 16.27 -15.75
N ALA A 237 11.48 17.02 -16.42
CA ALA A 237 10.09 16.64 -16.59
C ALA A 237 9.93 15.31 -17.37
N ILE A 238 10.68 15.14 -18.45
CA ILE A 238 10.73 13.91 -19.23
C ILE A 238 11.24 12.74 -18.38
N ALA A 239 12.31 12.95 -17.60
CA ALA A 239 12.87 11.88 -16.77
C ALA A 239 11.90 11.44 -15.67
N ILE A 240 11.25 12.38 -14.99
CA ILE A 240 10.28 12.09 -13.93
C ILE A 240 9.04 11.38 -14.49
N ALA A 241 8.43 11.91 -15.56
CA ALA A 241 7.24 11.31 -16.14
C ALA A 241 7.51 9.90 -16.70
N PHE A 242 8.66 9.71 -17.36
CA PHE A 242 9.07 8.40 -17.86
C PHE A 242 9.27 7.39 -16.73
N ASN A 243 10.06 7.73 -15.70
CA ASN A 243 10.29 6.85 -14.55
C ASN A 243 8.99 6.54 -13.81
N SER A 244 8.12 7.54 -13.60
CA SER A 244 6.84 7.37 -12.92
C SER A 244 5.92 6.35 -13.60
N LYS A 245 6.03 6.17 -14.93
CA LYS A 245 5.23 5.18 -15.67
C LYS A 245 5.94 3.86 -15.87
N VAL A 246 7.24 3.86 -16.20
CA VAL A 246 7.91 2.68 -16.77
C VAL A 246 8.60 1.81 -15.72
N GLU A 247 8.99 2.36 -14.57
CA GLU A 247 9.73 1.63 -13.53
C GLU A 247 8.97 0.41 -13.02
N LYS A 248 7.68 0.59 -12.68
CA LYS A 248 6.74 -0.47 -12.30
C LYS A 248 5.34 -0.11 -12.80
N LEU A 249 4.78 -0.94 -13.68
CA LEU A 249 3.46 -0.68 -14.30
C LEU A 249 2.28 -1.06 -13.39
N ALA A 250 2.38 -2.19 -12.67
CA ALA A 250 1.26 -2.77 -11.94
C ALA A 250 1.34 -2.46 -10.43
N VAL A 251 1.59 -1.20 -10.09
CA VAL A 251 1.63 -0.70 -8.71
C VAL A 251 0.75 0.54 -8.58
N CYS A 252 0.19 0.75 -7.39
CA CYS A 252 -0.78 1.81 -7.11
C CYS A 252 -0.22 3.24 -7.21
N ASN A 253 1.11 3.41 -7.22
CA ASN A 253 1.78 4.69 -7.41
C ASN A 253 2.35 4.88 -8.83
N ALA A 254 2.03 3.99 -9.79
CA ALA A 254 2.36 4.22 -11.19
C ALA A 254 1.60 5.42 -11.75
N LEU A 255 2.25 6.17 -12.64
CA LEU A 255 1.60 7.29 -13.34
C LEU A 255 0.49 6.76 -14.27
N GLU A 256 -0.73 7.26 -14.10
CA GLU A 256 -1.87 6.90 -14.95
C GLU A 256 -2.35 8.05 -15.83
N THR A 257 -2.24 9.30 -15.33
CA THR A 257 -2.56 10.49 -16.12
C THR A 257 -1.46 11.54 -16.06
N LEU A 258 -0.98 11.95 -17.22
CA LEU A 258 0.00 13.02 -17.40
C LEU A 258 -0.71 14.32 -17.82
N LEU A 259 -0.54 15.38 -17.02
CA LEU A 259 -1.01 16.72 -17.33
C LEU A 259 0.16 17.59 -17.78
N ILE A 260 0.03 18.29 -18.90
CA ILE A 260 1.10 19.15 -19.43
C ILE A 260 0.53 20.55 -19.68
N HIS A 261 1.20 21.57 -19.16
CA HIS A 261 0.86 22.98 -19.46
C HIS A 261 1.05 23.29 -20.95
N ALA A 262 0.11 24.02 -21.54
CA ALA A 262 0.08 24.31 -22.96
C ALA A 262 1.40 24.90 -23.51
N ASP A 263 2.03 25.80 -22.74
CA ASP A 263 3.23 26.52 -23.17
C ASP A 263 4.50 25.66 -23.29
N ILE A 264 4.54 24.46 -22.66
CA ILE A 264 5.71 23.58 -22.66
C ILE A 264 5.51 22.28 -23.47
N VAL A 265 4.34 22.08 -24.03
CA VAL A 265 3.96 20.85 -24.76
C VAL A 265 4.99 20.47 -25.82
N GLU A 266 5.38 21.40 -26.68
CA GLU A 266 6.28 21.13 -27.81
C GLU A 266 7.70 20.74 -27.37
N ALA A 267 8.13 21.20 -26.20
CA ALA A 267 9.42 20.86 -25.64
C ALA A 267 9.43 19.49 -24.95
N VAL A 268 8.31 19.06 -24.41
CA VAL A 268 8.23 17.87 -23.53
C VAL A 268 7.51 16.71 -24.21
N LEU A 269 6.33 16.91 -24.80
CA LEU A 269 5.48 15.80 -25.24
C LEU A 269 6.11 14.97 -26.37
N PRO A 270 6.67 15.54 -27.47
CA PRO A 270 7.20 14.73 -28.55
C PRO A 270 8.38 13.82 -28.11
N PRO A 271 9.41 14.30 -27.41
CA PRO A 271 10.51 13.44 -26.97
C PRO A 271 10.11 12.46 -25.88
N LEU A 272 9.18 12.79 -25.00
CA LEU A 272 8.64 11.88 -23.99
C LEU A 272 7.80 10.76 -24.63
N ALA A 273 6.90 11.12 -25.56
CA ALA A 273 6.06 10.17 -26.26
C ALA A 273 6.87 9.13 -27.02
N ALA A 274 7.94 9.57 -27.73
CA ALA A 274 8.84 8.65 -28.39
C ALA A 274 9.45 7.61 -27.43
N LYS A 275 9.97 8.07 -26.28
CA LYS A 275 10.52 7.18 -25.23
C LYS A 275 9.49 6.21 -24.67
N LEU A 276 8.27 6.68 -24.39
CA LEU A 276 7.19 5.87 -23.85
C LEU A 276 6.73 4.81 -24.86
N GLN A 277 6.56 5.18 -26.13
CA GLN A 277 6.19 4.26 -27.20
C GLN A 277 7.28 3.20 -27.44
N ASP A 278 8.56 3.59 -27.42
CA ASP A 278 9.69 2.67 -27.50
C ASP A 278 9.72 1.68 -26.31
N ALA A 279 9.24 2.09 -25.15
CA ALA A 279 9.04 1.24 -23.98
C ALA A 279 7.73 0.43 -24.01
N GLY A 280 6.97 0.50 -25.10
CA GLY A 280 5.73 -0.27 -25.28
C GLY A 280 4.51 0.33 -24.59
N ILE A 281 4.52 1.59 -24.23
CA ILE A 281 3.38 2.29 -23.59
C ILE A 281 2.42 2.79 -24.66
N GLU A 282 1.14 2.41 -24.58
CA GLU A 282 0.04 2.98 -25.35
C GLU A 282 -0.29 4.36 -24.81
N LEU A 283 -0.34 5.37 -25.68
CA LEU A 283 -0.69 6.74 -25.30
C LEU A 283 -2.13 7.06 -25.71
N ARG A 284 -2.90 7.63 -24.79
CA ARG A 284 -4.26 8.14 -25.01
C ARG A 284 -4.31 9.62 -24.68
N GLY A 285 -4.54 10.49 -25.67
CA GLY A 285 -4.45 11.92 -25.50
C GLY A 285 -5.74 12.67 -25.79
N CYS A 286 -5.93 13.82 -25.11
CA CYS A 286 -6.94 14.78 -25.50
C CYS A 286 -6.66 15.32 -26.91
N GLU A 287 -7.63 16.01 -27.54
CA GLU A 287 -7.50 16.56 -28.90
C GLU A 287 -6.22 17.41 -29.08
N ARG A 288 -5.87 18.21 -28.08
CA ARG A 288 -4.66 19.07 -28.12
C ARG A 288 -3.37 18.25 -28.10
N ALA A 289 -3.31 17.17 -27.32
CA ALA A 289 -2.16 16.28 -27.29
C ALA A 289 -1.97 15.53 -28.64
N GLN A 290 -3.07 15.12 -29.27
CA GLN A 290 -3.07 14.48 -30.58
C GLN A 290 -2.57 15.39 -31.73
N GLN A 291 -2.60 16.71 -31.54
CA GLN A 291 -2.06 17.67 -32.51
C GLN A 291 -0.51 17.64 -32.53
N SER A 292 0.12 17.36 -31.39
CA SER A 292 1.59 17.33 -31.28
C SER A 292 2.18 15.95 -31.54
N VAL A 293 1.48 14.85 -31.18
CA VAL A 293 1.97 13.48 -31.34
C VAL A 293 0.84 12.53 -31.72
N THR A 294 1.12 11.57 -32.62
CA THR A 294 0.17 10.52 -32.97
C THR A 294 -0.05 9.58 -31.79
N MET A 295 -1.30 9.51 -31.32
CA MET A 295 -1.75 8.64 -30.22
C MET A 295 -3.24 8.35 -30.32
N HIS A 296 -3.77 7.42 -29.52
CA HIS A 296 -5.20 7.18 -29.45
C HIS A 296 -5.95 8.36 -28.80
N ALA A 297 -7.20 8.55 -29.19
CA ALA A 297 -8.05 9.54 -28.53
C ALA A 297 -8.40 9.06 -27.11
N ALA A 298 -8.19 9.92 -26.12
CA ALA A 298 -8.70 9.69 -24.77
C ALA A 298 -10.20 9.97 -24.70
N THR A 299 -10.90 9.20 -23.91
CA THR A 299 -12.32 9.38 -23.57
C THR A 299 -12.45 9.92 -22.14
N GLU A 300 -13.65 10.34 -21.73
CA GLU A 300 -13.87 10.78 -20.34
C GLU A 300 -13.59 9.68 -19.30
N ALA A 301 -13.74 8.40 -19.67
CA ALA A 301 -13.44 7.28 -18.79
C ALA A 301 -11.93 7.15 -18.51
N ASP A 302 -11.08 7.53 -19.44
CA ASP A 302 -9.62 7.43 -19.31
C ASP A 302 -9.06 8.32 -18.18
N TRP A 303 -9.76 9.41 -17.82
CA TRP A 303 -9.31 10.33 -16.77
C TRP A 303 -9.43 9.74 -15.35
N GLY A 304 -10.36 8.79 -15.16
CA GLY A 304 -10.60 8.12 -13.89
C GLY A 304 -10.20 6.63 -13.89
N GLU A 305 -9.35 6.20 -14.82
CA GLU A 305 -8.97 4.80 -14.95
C GLU A 305 -7.60 4.52 -14.34
N GLU A 306 -7.53 3.50 -13.49
CA GLU A 306 -6.28 2.89 -13.04
C GLU A 306 -5.97 1.72 -13.98
N TYR A 307 -5.10 1.93 -14.96
CA TYR A 307 -4.79 0.91 -15.98
C TYR A 307 -3.99 -0.27 -15.44
N LEU A 308 -3.11 -0.06 -14.45
CA LEU A 308 -2.17 -1.06 -13.93
C LEU A 308 -1.39 -1.78 -15.04
N GLY A 309 -1.14 -1.09 -16.14
CA GLY A 309 -0.59 -1.66 -17.36
C GLY A 309 0.09 -0.62 -18.25
N PRO A 310 0.50 -1.03 -19.46
CA PRO A 310 1.26 -0.19 -20.36
C PRO A 310 0.39 0.83 -21.13
N ILE A 311 -0.44 1.59 -20.42
CA ILE A 311 -1.31 2.64 -20.97
C ILE A 311 -1.10 3.91 -20.15
N LEU A 312 -1.06 5.08 -20.79
CA LEU A 312 -0.95 6.39 -20.17
C LEU A 312 -1.93 7.38 -20.80
N ALA A 313 -2.77 8.02 -19.98
CA ALA A 313 -3.62 9.13 -20.41
C ALA A 313 -2.82 10.45 -20.39
N ILE A 314 -3.04 11.34 -21.37
CA ILE A 314 -2.33 12.62 -21.53
C ILE A 314 -3.33 13.75 -21.79
N ARG A 315 -3.33 14.77 -20.93
CA ARG A 315 -4.17 15.95 -21.09
C ARG A 315 -3.33 17.23 -21.08
N ILE A 316 -3.64 18.13 -22.01
CA ILE A 316 -3.07 19.48 -22.05
C ILE A 316 -3.98 20.41 -21.26
N VAL A 317 -3.39 21.17 -20.35
CA VAL A 317 -4.07 22.14 -19.49
C VAL A 317 -3.52 23.55 -19.72
N ASP A 318 -4.33 24.57 -19.44
CA ASP A 318 -3.97 25.96 -19.71
C ASP A 318 -3.21 26.61 -18.54
N ASP A 319 -3.43 26.12 -17.32
CA ASP A 319 -2.81 26.68 -16.12
C ASP A 319 -2.80 25.68 -14.95
N LEU A 320 -2.13 26.06 -13.88
CA LEU A 320 -2.07 25.30 -12.63
C LEU A 320 -3.45 25.06 -11.98
N PRO A 321 -4.37 26.06 -11.90
CA PRO A 321 -5.72 25.82 -11.39
C PRO A 321 -6.48 24.72 -12.12
N GLN A 322 -6.37 24.65 -13.44
CA GLN A 322 -7.01 23.60 -14.24
C GLN A 322 -6.40 22.23 -13.97
N ALA A 323 -5.08 22.14 -13.78
CA ALA A 323 -4.41 20.90 -13.39
C ALA A 323 -4.88 20.41 -12.01
N ILE A 324 -4.93 21.30 -11.02
CA ILE A 324 -5.41 21.00 -9.67
C ILE A 324 -6.87 20.55 -9.69
N SER A 325 -7.73 21.24 -10.46
CA SER A 325 -9.14 20.85 -10.59
C SER A 325 -9.29 19.45 -11.18
N HIS A 326 -8.52 19.15 -12.22
CA HIS A 326 -8.53 17.83 -12.85
C HIS A 326 -8.10 16.72 -11.84
N ILE A 327 -7.00 16.94 -11.12
CA ILE A 327 -6.49 15.99 -10.13
C ILE A 327 -7.54 15.74 -9.02
N ASN A 328 -8.11 16.80 -8.47
CA ASN A 328 -9.10 16.70 -7.40
C ASN A 328 -10.43 16.07 -7.85
N GLU A 329 -10.79 16.19 -9.14
CA GLU A 329 -12.00 15.61 -9.72
C GLU A 329 -11.85 14.14 -10.12
N HIS A 330 -10.71 13.77 -10.73
CA HIS A 330 -10.50 12.45 -11.33
C HIS A 330 -9.54 11.56 -10.54
N GLY A 331 -8.69 12.15 -9.66
CA GLY A 331 -7.72 11.44 -8.87
C GLY A 331 -8.35 10.59 -7.77
N SER A 332 -7.55 9.66 -7.27
CA SER A 332 -7.92 8.74 -6.18
C SER A 332 -7.39 9.18 -4.80
N GLN A 333 -6.88 10.39 -4.68
CA GLN A 333 -6.26 10.92 -3.46
C GLN A 333 -5.03 10.09 -3.01
N HIS A 334 -4.32 9.49 -3.95
CA HIS A 334 -3.16 8.63 -3.68
C HIS A 334 -1.83 9.38 -3.78
N THR A 335 -1.38 9.66 -5.01
CA THR A 335 -0.06 10.25 -5.26
C THR A 335 -0.09 11.18 -6.45
N ASP A 336 0.23 12.45 -6.23
CA ASP A 336 0.24 13.45 -7.29
C ASP A 336 1.49 14.32 -7.22
N VAL A 337 2.04 14.65 -8.38
CA VAL A 337 3.34 15.32 -8.53
C VAL A 337 3.19 16.56 -9.40
N ILE A 338 3.87 17.63 -9.02
CA ILE A 338 4.17 18.77 -9.90
C ILE A 338 5.65 18.78 -10.27
N VAL A 339 5.95 19.01 -11.54
CA VAL A 339 7.31 19.32 -12.00
C VAL A 339 7.39 20.80 -12.37
N THR A 340 8.18 21.58 -11.62
CA THR A 340 8.27 23.05 -11.78
C THR A 340 9.51 23.63 -11.13
N GLU A 341 10.06 24.69 -11.71
CA GLU A 341 11.07 25.57 -11.09
C GLU A 341 10.40 26.77 -10.37
N ASN A 342 9.08 26.93 -10.46
CA ASN A 342 8.35 28.00 -9.81
C ASN A 342 7.99 27.66 -8.37
N TYR A 343 8.65 28.33 -7.42
CA TYR A 343 8.36 28.15 -6.00
C TYR A 343 6.90 28.42 -5.61
N THR A 344 6.27 29.45 -6.20
CA THR A 344 4.88 29.80 -5.89
C THR A 344 3.93 28.71 -6.38
N HIS A 345 4.13 28.16 -7.60
CA HIS A 345 3.33 27.09 -8.15
C HIS A 345 3.49 25.80 -7.33
N SER A 346 4.73 25.45 -6.92
CA SER A 346 4.94 24.26 -6.06
C SER A 346 4.20 24.38 -4.73
N ARG A 347 4.23 25.57 -4.09
CA ARG A 347 3.52 25.80 -2.82
C ARG A 347 1.99 25.76 -2.99
N ALA A 348 1.46 26.31 -4.08
CA ALA A 348 0.04 26.27 -4.39
C ALA A 348 -0.43 24.84 -4.64
N PHE A 349 0.33 24.06 -5.42
CA PHE A 349 0.05 22.64 -5.69
C PHE A 349 -0.02 21.82 -4.40
N ILE A 350 1.02 21.88 -3.56
CA ILE A 350 1.08 21.16 -2.28
C ILE A 350 -0.12 21.51 -1.37
N SER A 351 -0.58 22.76 -1.39
CA SER A 351 -1.66 23.21 -0.49
C SER A 351 -3.06 22.94 -1.01
N GLN A 352 -3.25 22.66 -2.30
CA GLN A 352 -4.56 22.60 -2.94
C GLN A 352 -4.90 21.23 -3.56
N VAL A 353 -3.90 20.38 -3.79
CA VAL A 353 -4.13 19.00 -4.22
C VAL A 353 -4.46 18.14 -2.99
N ASP A 354 -5.61 17.46 -3.06
CA ASP A 354 -6.10 16.59 -1.98
C ASP A 354 -5.62 15.14 -2.21
N SER A 355 -4.37 14.88 -1.80
CA SER A 355 -3.76 13.55 -1.94
C SER A 355 -2.88 13.19 -0.74
N ALA A 356 -2.75 11.88 -0.50
CA ALA A 356 -1.92 11.35 0.59
C ALA A 356 -0.43 11.67 0.40
N SER A 357 0.04 11.62 -0.85
CA SER A 357 1.41 11.97 -1.24
C SER A 357 1.39 13.07 -2.30
N VAL A 358 1.80 14.27 -1.93
CA VAL A 358 1.94 15.41 -2.86
C VAL A 358 3.41 15.79 -2.95
N MET A 359 4.01 15.65 -4.13
CA MET A 359 5.45 15.80 -4.32
C MET A 359 5.80 16.86 -5.35
N VAL A 360 7.01 17.40 -5.25
CA VAL A 360 7.58 18.36 -6.19
C VAL A 360 8.87 17.79 -6.76
N ASN A 361 9.00 17.78 -8.08
CA ASN A 361 10.21 17.37 -8.81
C ASN A 361 10.70 15.96 -8.42
N ALA A 362 9.77 15.03 -8.22
CA ALA A 362 10.06 13.65 -7.86
C ALA A 362 9.16 12.68 -8.65
N SER A 363 9.62 11.45 -8.85
CA SER A 363 8.80 10.40 -9.45
C SER A 363 7.69 9.95 -8.47
N THR A 364 6.52 9.58 -8.99
CA THR A 364 5.44 8.98 -8.18
C THR A 364 5.87 7.68 -7.50
N GLN A 365 6.89 7.00 -8.02
CA GLN A 365 7.43 5.76 -7.46
C GLN A 365 8.03 5.95 -6.05
N PHE A 366 8.39 7.17 -5.65
CA PHE A 366 8.86 7.48 -4.30
C PHE A 366 7.77 7.49 -3.22
N ALA A 367 6.50 7.34 -3.60
CA ALA A 367 5.41 7.17 -2.64
C ALA A 367 5.32 5.73 -2.04
N ASP A 368 6.12 4.81 -2.54
CA ASP A 368 6.30 3.49 -1.94
C ASP A 368 7.26 3.62 -0.75
N GLY A 369 6.75 3.39 0.46
CA GLY A 369 7.49 3.60 1.71
C GLY A 369 8.56 2.53 2.00
#